data_0fa2ea0b42d49e240974186a6c6f08fb
#
_entry.id   0fa2ea0b42d49e240974186a6c6f08fb
#
_cell.length_a   1.000
_cell.length_b   1.000
_cell.length_c   1.000
_cell.angle_alpha   90.00
_cell.angle_beta   90.00
_cell.angle_gamma   90.00
#
_symmetry.space_group_name_H-M   'P 1'
#
loop_
_entity.id
_entity.type
_entity.pdbx_description
1 polymer ?
#
loop_
_entity_poly.entity_id
_entity_poly.type
_entity_poly.pdbx_seq_one_letter_code
_entity_poly.pdbx_strand_id
1 'polypeptide(L)'
;MTNRGLKINTLRGLFALSLLGITACVDNAYDLSKDVDMTITVGGENLSIPGSNTDSITLEKIFDLDPESDIQADADGNYALTMNGEGSESTVNVENVTIEGDQITTEASTTTLDFEYVPSQNAEADVNDQTSFRVDKTDVTTDVTALYYSDVTSTSSLNIKFSGNARQMHLAEGFKITFPSYLTISSDGDSRFLIEGNTLTFTEDVPVRSGETLSVPVSVTAINFESMGDNEGLIAPGHLVINGDIPVEGRAYLRAEDFLTQQNVQLELNTELDIDNIELTEVTAMVDPQVDITIDPVTVNDLPEFLQDNEVRIDMTDPKIYLYVSNESPVAVNFTADLMPYKETQLLHTIALGNKENGTEEIIIPANRTDYVICLHRLSDDAGITADEIITVSNLNDLVETIPDEIRIENIEATAVQERITMTLGRDYTVKTDYNVVAPLQFNNGTEIVYNDQMDGWNSDMEDLDVRHAEISLDATNTIPLGMTMTANAIDRDGNVMDEITATVEGNITAGTPENPSSSKLTIRLESHADGALKNMDGISYRVVAEVPTEVQGQVLNEKQALVLDNVIITVRGGITVDLN
;
A
#
# COMPACT_ATOMS: atom_id res chain seq x y z
N MET A 1 -20.34 29.78 -8.99
CA MET A 1 -21.30 30.78 -8.46
C MET A 1 -22.70 30.20 -8.61
N THR A 2 -23.19 29.49 -7.60
CA THR A 2 -24.66 29.32 -7.39
C THR A 2 -24.83 28.40 -6.16
N ASN A 3 -25.54 28.93 -5.17
CA ASN A 3 -26.23 28.23 -4.06
C ASN A 3 -25.39 27.40 -3.07
N ARG A 4 -24.57 28.06 -2.27
CA ARG A 4 -24.12 27.55 -0.95
C ARG A 4 -24.94 28.09 0.24
N GLY A 5 -26.13 28.58 0.04
CA GLY A 5 -26.90 29.31 1.07
C GLY A 5 -28.06 28.56 1.72
N LEU A 6 -28.20 27.22 1.56
CA LEU A 6 -29.43 26.57 2.03
C LEU A 6 -29.26 25.40 3.03
N LYS A 7 -28.04 25.02 3.36
CA LYS A 7 -27.81 23.82 4.20
C LYS A 7 -27.52 24.09 5.70
N ILE A 8 -27.42 25.33 6.13
CA ILE A 8 -27.10 25.71 7.52
C ILE A 8 -28.33 25.75 8.45
N ASN A 9 -29.53 25.48 7.93
CA ASN A 9 -30.79 25.82 8.62
C ASN A 9 -31.36 24.75 9.57
N THR A 10 -30.83 23.53 9.66
CA THR A 10 -31.47 22.48 10.46
C THR A 10 -31.11 22.56 11.95
N LEU A 11 -29.90 22.93 12.30
CA LEU A 11 -29.53 23.17 13.70
C LEU A 11 -30.00 24.56 14.18
N ARG A 12 -30.03 25.55 13.28
CA ARG A 12 -30.58 26.90 13.55
C ARG A 12 -32.08 26.90 13.88
N GLY A 13 -32.83 25.94 13.38
CA GLY A 13 -34.27 25.84 13.59
C GLY A 13 -34.68 25.37 15.00
N LEU A 14 -33.78 24.72 15.73
CA LEU A 14 -34.16 24.03 16.97
C LEU A 14 -34.30 24.94 18.17
N PHE A 15 -33.55 26.04 18.25
CA PHE A 15 -33.65 26.98 19.35
C PHE A 15 -34.57 28.20 19.03
N ALA A 16 -34.67 28.59 17.75
CA ALA A 16 -35.51 29.72 17.35
C ALA A 16 -37.02 29.44 17.47
N LEU A 17 -37.45 28.16 17.40
CA LEU A 17 -38.88 27.82 17.48
C LEU A 17 -39.50 27.95 18.87
N SER A 18 -38.71 28.05 19.93
CA SER A 18 -39.22 28.17 21.29
C SER A 18 -39.55 29.62 21.72
N LEU A 19 -39.07 30.63 20.96
CA LEU A 19 -39.29 32.05 21.27
C LEU A 19 -40.34 32.75 20.41
N LEU A 20 -40.82 32.12 19.31
CA LEU A 20 -41.73 32.71 18.33
C LEU A 20 -43.25 32.58 18.69
N GLY A 21 -43.59 32.21 19.93
CA GLY A 21 -44.98 31.96 20.37
C GLY A 21 -45.76 33.18 20.87
N ILE A 22 -45.27 34.42 20.75
CA ILE A 22 -45.98 35.58 21.28
C ILE A 22 -46.39 36.54 20.14
N THR A 23 -47.28 36.11 19.27
CA THR A 23 -48.10 37.05 18.49
C THR A 23 -49.48 37.13 19.13
N ALA A 24 -49.65 38.06 20.08
CA ALA A 24 -50.96 38.40 20.60
C ALA A 24 -51.74 39.20 19.52
N CYS A 25 -52.92 38.72 19.21
CA CYS A 25 -53.87 39.47 18.37
C CYS A 25 -54.24 40.78 19.09
N VAL A 26 -53.91 41.90 18.46
CA VAL A 26 -54.40 43.22 18.88
C VAL A 26 -55.72 43.49 18.14
N ASP A 27 -56.79 43.64 18.93
CA ASP A 27 -58.12 44.05 18.45
C ASP A 27 -58.13 45.59 18.25
N ASN A 28 -58.43 46.07 17.05
CA ASN A 28 -58.36 47.47 16.61
C ASN A 28 -59.58 48.33 17.05
N ALA A 29 -59.98 48.24 18.30
CA ALA A 29 -61.24 48.91 18.75
C ALA A 29 -61.04 50.15 19.66
N TYR A 30 -59.85 50.77 19.78
CA TYR A 30 -59.64 51.96 20.60
C TYR A 30 -58.95 53.12 19.88
N ASP A 31 -59.59 54.30 19.87
CA ASP A 31 -59.07 55.57 19.40
C ASP A 31 -58.08 56.17 20.41
N LEU A 32 -56.79 56.12 20.14
CA LEU A 32 -55.68 56.54 20.98
C LEU A 32 -55.11 57.91 20.56
N SER A 33 -55.92 58.93 20.51
CA SER A 33 -55.46 60.31 20.26
C SER A 33 -54.99 61.08 21.52
N LYS A 34 -54.65 60.39 22.58
CA LYS A 34 -54.02 60.99 23.80
C LYS A 34 -52.81 60.13 24.22
N ASP A 35 -51.70 60.81 24.54
CA ASP A 35 -50.55 60.20 25.17
C ASP A 35 -50.94 59.52 26.47
N VAL A 36 -51.29 58.26 26.42
CA VAL A 36 -51.45 57.36 27.54
C VAL A 36 -50.28 56.47 27.57
N ASP A 37 -49.46 56.57 28.62
CA ASP A 37 -48.42 55.60 28.90
C ASP A 37 -49.09 54.22 29.04
N MET A 38 -48.95 53.39 27.99
CA MET A 38 -49.51 52.05 27.91
C MET A 38 -48.48 50.97 28.18
N THR A 39 -47.53 51.26 29.05
CA THR A 39 -46.57 50.26 29.52
C THR A 39 -47.30 49.22 30.37
N ILE A 40 -47.37 47.98 29.90
CA ILE A 40 -47.98 46.87 30.66
C ILE A 40 -46.88 45.92 31.08
N THR A 41 -46.77 45.66 32.42
CA THR A 41 -45.94 44.59 32.91
C THR A 41 -46.76 43.30 33.05
N VAL A 42 -46.42 42.32 32.24
CA VAL A 42 -47.06 41.00 32.22
C VAL A 42 -46.18 39.98 32.92
N GLY A 43 -46.77 39.15 33.81
CA GLY A 43 -46.11 37.96 34.35
C GLY A 43 -45.58 38.04 35.76
N GLY A 44 -45.65 39.19 36.48
CA GLY A 44 -45.18 39.29 37.83
C GLY A 44 -43.70 38.88 38.00
N GLU A 45 -43.35 38.23 39.16
CA GLU A 45 -41.95 37.85 39.43
C GLU A 45 -41.43 36.70 38.60
N ASN A 46 -42.30 35.85 38.03
CA ASN A 46 -41.91 34.71 37.20
C ASN A 46 -42.99 34.42 36.14
N LEU A 47 -42.63 34.41 34.89
CA LEU A 47 -43.45 33.94 33.78
C LEU A 47 -42.83 32.68 33.19
N SER A 48 -43.51 31.55 33.20
CA SER A 48 -43.07 30.30 32.58
C SER A 48 -43.92 29.99 31.36
N ILE A 49 -43.25 29.82 30.23
CA ILE A 49 -43.88 29.53 28.95
C ILE A 49 -43.41 28.13 28.52
N PRO A 50 -44.32 27.18 28.26
CA PRO A 50 -43.93 25.90 27.70
C PRO A 50 -43.41 26.11 26.27
N GLY A 51 -42.22 25.62 25.99
CA GLY A 51 -41.68 25.53 24.66
C GLY A 51 -42.18 24.28 23.94
N SER A 52 -41.84 24.15 22.68
CA SER A 52 -42.11 22.94 21.91
C SER A 52 -41.01 21.90 22.12
N ASN A 53 -41.40 20.63 22.20
CA ASN A 53 -40.45 19.54 22.12
C ASN A 53 -39.84 19.49 20.74
N THR A 54 -38.61 18.98 20.63
CA THR A 54 -37.97 18.80 19.34
C THR A 54 -38.35 17.44 18.73
N ASP A 55 -38.37 17.38 17.38
CA ASP A 55 -38.27 16.10 16.69
C ASP A 55 -36.93 15.43 17.04
N SER A 56 -36.88 14.12 16.86
CA SER A 56 -35.63 13.35 17.05
C SER A 56 -34.52 13.89 16.13
N ILE A 57 -33.41 14.29 16.72
CA ILE A 57 -32.21 14.75 16.03
C ILE A 57 -31.31 13.53 15.86
N THR A 58 -31.44 12.85 14.72
CA THR A 58 -30.63 11.66 14.41
C THR A 58 -29.23 12.05 13.96
N LEU A 59 -28.27 11.14 14.12
CA LEU A 59 -26.92 11.32 13.57
C LEU A 59 -26.92 11.50 12.04
N GLU A 60 -27.86 10.88 11.34
CA GLU A 60 -28.09 11.12 9.92
C GLU A 60 -28.33 12.61 9.60
N LYS A 61 -29.14 13.29 10.42
CA LYS A 61 -29.40 14.73 10.26
C LYS A 61 -28.23 15.61 10.71
N ILE A 62 -27.45 15.14 11.71
CA ILE A 62 -26.28 15.88 12.23
C ILE A 62 -25.14 15.82 11.21
N PHE A 63 -24.88 14.66 10.65
CA PHE A 63 -23.79 14.48 9.70
C PHE A 63 -24.10 15.10 8.34
N ASP A 64 -25.36 15.02 7.88
CA ASP A 64 -25.83 15.56 6.59
C ASP A 64 -24.83 15.29 5.44
N LEU A 65 -24.40 14.03 5.35
CA LEU A 65 -23.31 13.59 4.46
C LEU A 65 -23.70 13.71 2.99
N ASP A 66 -22.77 14.22 2.20
CA ASP A 66 -22.88 14.12 0.76
C ASP A 66 -22.67 12.66 0.30
N PRO A 67 -23.31 12.22 -0.81
CA PRO A 67 -23.11 10.86 -1.33
C PRO A 67 -21.66 10.54 -1.73
N GLU A 68 -20.84 11.57 -1.92
CA GLU A 68 -19.41 11.46 -2.27
C GLU A 68 -18.49 11.57 -1.06
N SER A 69 -19.04 11.70 0.18
CA SER A 69 -18.24 11.75 1.42
C SER A 69 -17.52 10.44 1.66
N ASP A 70 -16.30 10.54 2.17
CA ASP A 70 -15.50 9.37 2.61
C ASP A 70 -16.11 8.69 3.86
N ILE A 71 -17.02 9.36 4.58
CA ILE A 71 -17.81 8.76 5.64
C ILE A 71 -19.15 8.29 5.08
N GLN A 72 -19.43 7.00 5.20
CA GLN A 72 -20.66 6.38 4.72
C GLN A 72 -21.25 5.47 5.80
N ALA A 73 -22.58 5.28 5.75
CA ALA A 73 -23.24 4.27 6.55
C ALA A 73 -23.33 2.94 5.79
N ASP A 74 -23.05 1.84 6.47
CA ASP A 74 -23.26 0.49 5.91
C ASP A 74 -24.74 0.12 5.81
N ALA A 75 -25.06 -1.10 5.38
CA ALA A 75 -26.43 -1.59 5.24
C ALA A 75 -27.18 -1.68 6.60
N ASP A 76 -26.49 -1.71 7.71
CA ASP A 76 -27.03 -1.73 9.07
C ASP A 76 -27.15 -0.31 9.65
N GLY A 77 -26.63 0.69 8.93
CA GLY A 77 -26.61 2.10 9.29
C GLY A 77 -25.41 2.51 10.14
N ASN A 78 -24.36 1.68 10.25
CA ASN A 78 -23.15 2.00 10.99
C ASN A 78 -22.21 2.85 10.16
N TYR A 79 -21.72 3.94 10.72
CA TYR A 79 -20.78 4.82 10.03
C TYR A 79 -19.36 4.30 10.05
N ALA A 80 -18.71 4.39 8.90
CA ALA A 80 -17.28 4.16 8.73
C ALA A 80 -16.66 5.19 7.78
N LEU A 81 -15.44 5.60 8.07
CA LEU A 81 -14.57 6.27 7.11
C LEU A 81 -13.99 5.21 6.18
N THR A 82 -14.23 5.35 4.87
CA THR A 82 -13.75 4.40 3.87
C THR A 82 -13.08 5.15 2.74
N MET A 83 -11.79 4.88 2.51
CA MET A 83 -11.01 5.48 1.43
C MET A 83 -10.39 4.38 0.60
N ASN A 84 -10.52 4.48 -0.72
CA ASN A 84 -9.88 3.59 -1.67
C ASN A 84 -8.80 4.36 -2.41
N GLY A 85 -7.65 3.75 -2.62
CA GLY A 85 -6.59 4.32 -3.42
C GLY A 85 -6.01 3.29 -4.36
N GLU A 86 -5.66 3.78 -5.54
CA GLU A 86 -4.86 3.00 -6.48
C GLU A 86 -3.40 3.13 -6.05
N GLY A 87 -2.73 2.00 -5.87
CA GLY A 87 -1.30 1.96 -5.62
C GLY A 87 -0.52 2.00 -6.93
N SER A 88 0.65 1.38 -6.94
CA SER A 88 1.51 1.34 -8.12
C SER A 88 1.41 0.03 -8.87
N GLU A 89 1.73 0.10 -10.16
CA GLU A 89 2.13 -1.04 -10.97
C GLU A 89 3.63 -0.92 -11.25
N SER A 90 4.42 -1.87 -10.75
CA SER A 90 5.87 -1.93 -10.91
C SER A 90 6.28 -3.17 -11.68
N THR A 91 7.46 -3.12 -12.28
CA THR A 91 8.03 -4.25 -13.02
C THR A 91 9.28 -4.75 -12.30
N VAL A 92 9.33 -6.05 -12.04
CA VAL A 92 10.53 -6.75 -11.59
C VAL A 92 11.16 -7.43 -12.80
N ASN A 93 12.40 -7.11 -13.10
CA ASN A 93 13.18 -7.68 -14.19
C ASN A 93 14.61 -7.91 -13.73
N VAL A 94 15.20 -9.02 -14.16
CA VAL A 94 16.63 -9.28 -14.07
C VAL A 94 17.14 -9.43 -15.50
N GLU A 95 18.09 -8.60 -15.88
CA GLU A 95 18.61 -8.55 -17.26
C GLU A 95 19.15 -9.90 -17.74
N ASN A 96 19.06 -10.14 -19.06
CA ASN A 96 19.65 -11.30 -19.71
C ASN A 96 21.16 -11.36 -19.49
N VAL A 97 21.66 -12.57 -19.30
CA VAL A 97 23.09 -12.86 -19.26
C VAL A 97 23.48 -13.58 -20.55
N THR A 98 24.10 -12.85 -21.47
CA THR A 98 24.62 -13.40 -22.72
C THR A 98 26.14 -13.31 -22.69
N ILE A 99 26.81 -14.42 -22.99
CA ILE A 99 28.26 -14.50 -23.18
C ILE A 99 28.50 -14.53 -24.67
N GLU A 100 29.03 -13.46 -25.24
CA GLU A 100 29.33 -13.34 -26.64
C GLU A 100 30.59 -14.17 -27.04
N GLY A 101 30.67 -14.64 -28.26
CA GLY A 101 31.78 -15.47 -28.70
C GLY A 101 33.17 -14.82 -28.56
N ASP A 102 33.27 -13.50 -28.66
CA ASP A 102 34.51 -12.75 -28.45
C ASP A 102 34.93 -12.66 -26.95
N GLN A 103 34.04 -12.98 -26.02
CA GLN A 103 34.32 -13.11 -24.58
C GLN A 103 34.74 -14.54 -24.21
N ILE A 104 34.70 -15.48 -25.17
CA ILE A 104 35.08 -16.87 -24.96
C ILE A 104 36.46 -17.09 -25.57
N THR A 105 37.42 -17.39 -24.77
CA THR A 105 38.78 -17.77 -25.26
C THR A 105 38.85 -19.28 -25.40
N THR A 106 39.17 -19.77 -26.59
CA THR A 106 39.38 -21.19 -26.84
C THR A 106 40.87 -21.46 -27.16
N GLU A 107 41.38 -22.56 -26.67
CA GLU A 107 42.74 -22.99 -26.97
C GLU A 107 42.68 -24.20 -27.89
N ALA A 108 43.08 -24.02 -29.14
CA ALA A 108 43.20 -25.13 -30.10
C ALA A 108 44.39 -26.04 -29.72
N SER A 109 44.18 -27.33 -29.84
CA SER A 109 45.24 -28.31 -29.62
C SER A 109 45.76 -28.89 -30.93
N THR A 110 47.00 -29.34 -30.90
CA THR A 110 47.62 -30.02 -32.04
C THR A 110 48.42 -31.23 -31.56
N THR A 111 47.98 -32.40 -31.95
CA THR A 111 48.63 -33.68 -31.62
C THR A 111 49.26 -34.30 -32.86
N THR A 112 50.50 -34.74 -32.71
CA THR A 112 51.23 -35.46 -33.78
C THR A 112 50.93 -36.95 -33.73
N LEU A 113 50.50 -37.51 -34.84
CA LEU A 113 50.18 -38.93 -35.03
C LEU A 113 51.10 -39.57 -36.02
N ASP A 114 51.76 -40.67 -35.65
CA ASP A 114 52.68 -41.43 -36.52
C ASP A 114 51.99 -42.68 -37.04
N PHE A 115 51.96 -42.84 -38.36
CA PHE A 115 51.37 -43.98 -39.08
C PHE A 115 52.43 -44.76 -39.88
N GLU A 116 52.55 -46.05 -39.54
CA GLU A 116 53.45 -46.98 -40.28
C GLU A 116 52.72 -47.57 -41.50
N TYR A 117 53.25 -47.38 -42.67
CA TYR A 117 52.65 -47.97 -43.88
C TYR A 117 52.85 -49.48 -43.88
N VAL A 118 51.73 -50.24 -43.83
CA VAL A 118 51.72 -51.68 -43.97
C VAL A 118 50.74 -52.06 -45.10
N PRO A 119 51.17 -52.71 -46.14
CA PRO A 119 50.30 -53.15 -47.25
C PRO A 119 49.15 -54.00 -46.75
N SER A 120 47.89 -53.67 -47.14
CA SER A 120 46.66 -54.42 -46.78
C SER A 120 46.25 -54.44 -45.28
N GLN A 121 46.81 -53.57 -44.50
CA GLN A 121 46.39 -53.37 -43.07
C GLN A 121 46.12 -51.88 -42.81
N ASN A 122 45.32 -51.61 -41.86
CA ASN A 122 45.15 -50.25 -41.36
C ASN A 122 46.34 -49.88 -40.47
N ALA A 123 46.88 -48.69 -40.63
CA ALA A 123 47.80 -48.09 -39.69
C ALA A 123 46.99 -47.36 -38.59
N GLU A 124 47.24 -47.70 -37.36
CA GLU A 124 46.51 -47.13 -36.25
C GLU A 124 47.41 -46.22 -35.38
N ALA A 125 46.85 -45.17 -34.81
CA ALA A 125 47.47 -44.30 -33.81
C ALA A 125 46.48 -43.96 -32.74
N ASP A 126 46.94 -43.92 -31.47
CA ASP A 126 46.13 -43.46 -30.37
C ASP A 126 46.08 -41.93 -30.37
N VAL A 127 44.90 -41.37 -30.21
CA VAL A 127 44.65 -39.95 -30.00
C VAL A 127 44.44 -39.73 -28.54
N ASN A 128 45.25 -38.86 -27.94
CA ASN A 128 45.11 -38.36 -26.56
C ASN A 128 45.44 -36.88 -26.63
N ASP A 129 44.40 -36.08 -26.77
CA ASP A 129 44.45 -34.66 -27.02
C ASP A 129 43.54 -33.91 -26.06
N GLN A 130 43.68 -32.59 -25.91
CA GLN A 130 42.86 -31.78 -25.08
C GLN A 130 42.75 -30.36 -25.64
N THR A 131 41.56 -29.91 -25.84
CA THR A 131 41.26 -28.48 -26.06
C THR A 131 40.64 -27.89 -24.81
N SER A 132 40.58 -26.57 -24.71
CA SER A 132 40.01 -25.91 -23.56
C SER A 132 39.29 -24.62 -23.95
N PHE A 133 38.45 -24.15 -23.09
CA PHE A 133 37.81 -22.84 -23.20
C PHE A 133 37.81 -22.11 -21.86
N ARG A 134 37.74 -20.77 -21.92
CA ARG A 134 37.66 -19.88 -20.79
C ARG A 134 36.68 -18.74 -21.09
N VAL A 135 35.76 -18.50 -20.17
CA VAL A 135 34.93 -17.32 -20.10
C VAL A 135 35.40 -16.48 -18.93
N ASP A 136 35.51 -15.17 -19.13
CA ASP A 136 35.82 -14.20 -18.06
C ASP A 136 35.01 -12.92 -18.34
N LYS A 137 33.77 -12.90 -17.84
CA LYS A 137 32.80 -11.85 -18.10
C LYS A 137 32.59 -10.99 -16.84
N THR A 138 32.91 -9.68 -16.95
CA THR A 138 32.89 -8.71 -15.83
C THR A 138 31.75 -7.71 -15.90
N ASP A 139 30.80 -7.89 -16.80
CA ASP A 139 29.65 -7.05 -17.04
C ASP A 139 28.31 -7.82 -16.94
N VAL A 140 28.27 -8.85 -16.09
CA VAL A 140 27.00 -9.52 -15.72
C VAL A 140 26.18 -8.59 -14.86
N THR A 141 24.84 -8.65 -14.95
CA THR A 141 23.96 -7.86 -14.08
C THR A 141 24.28 -8.11 -12.61
N THR A 142 24.35 -7.03 -11.82
CA THR A 142 24.60 -7.10 -10.38
C THR A 142 23.38 -7.58 -9.60
N ASP A 143 22.22 -7.63 -10.26
CA ASP A 143 20.98 -8.14 -9.66
C ASP A 143 21.05 -9.63 -9.37
N VAL A 144 21.96 -10.37 -10.03
CA VAL A 144 22.23 -11.75 -9.67
C VAL A 144 23.34 -11.78 -8.61
N THR A 145 22.99 -12.17 -7.39
CA THR A 145 23.93 -12.20 -6.24
C THR A 145 24.56 -13.59 -6.02
N ALA A 146 23.86 -14.65 -6.42
CA ALA A 146 24.39 -16.01 -6.48
C ALA A 146 23.74 -16.80 -7.62
N LEU A 147 24.50 -17.66 -8.29
CA LEU A 147 24.03 -18.45 -9.43
C LEU A 147 24.33 -19.94 -9.17
N TYR A 148 23.29 -20.77 -9.28
CA TYR A 148 23.38 -22.21 -8.95
C TYR A 148 23.22 -23.09 -10.19
N TYR A 149 22.27 -22.75 -11.06
CA TYR A 149 21.96 -23.52 -12.26
C TYR A 149 21.40 -22.58 -13.32
N SER A 150 21.62 -22.91 -14.58
CA SER A 150 20.96 -22.24 -15.71
C SER A 150 20.68 -23.21 -16.84
N ASP A 151 19.48 -23.13 -17.39
CA ASP A 151 19.26 -23.54 -18.75
C ASP A 151 19.92 -22.55 -19.69
N VAL A 152 20.48 -23.06 -20.80
CA VAL A 152 21.24 -22.24 -21.75
C VAL A 152 20.82 -22.53 -23.18
N THR A 153 20.91 -21.49 -23.99
CA THR A 153 20.90 -21.63 -25.45
C THR A 153 22.30 -21.32 -25.97
N SER A 154 22.88 -22.27 -26.69
CA SER A 154 24.19 -22.07 -27.33
C SER A 154 24.25 -22.70 -28.70
N THR A 155 25.12 -22.17 -29.54
CA THR A 155 25.51 -22.79 -30.80
C THR A 155 27.02 -22.98 -30.77
N SER A 156 27.45 -24.25 -30.81
CA SER A 156 28.87 -24.58 -30.79
C SER A 156 29.18 -25.82 -31.60
N SER A 157 30.44 -25.95 -31.99
CA SER A 157 30.95 -27.13 -32.66
C SER A 157 32.40 -27.42 -32.29
N LEU A 158 32.74 -28.69 -32.21
CA LEU A 158 34.14 -29.10 -32.16
C LEU A 158 34.63 -29.37 -33.56
N ASN A 159 35.60 -28.59 -34.02
CA ASN A 159 36.19 -28.67 -35.35
C ASN A 159 37.47 -29.50 -35.31
N ILE A 160 37.48 -30.61 -36.08
CA ILE A 160 38.62 -31.53 -36.18
C ILE A 160 39.13 -31.50 -37.61
N LYS A 161 40.41 -31.22 -37.78
CA LYS A 161 41.11 -31.24 -39.06
C LYS A 161 42.47 -31.87 -38.89
N PHE A 162 43.06 -32.35 -39.97
CA PHE A 162 44.45 -32.80 -39.95
C PHE A 162 45.25 -32.16 -41.08
N SER A 163 46.57 -32.10 -40.90
CA SER A 163 47.53 -31.72 -41.89
C SER A 163 48.59 -32.81 -42.05
N GLY A 164 49.20 -32.87 -43.25
CA GLY A 164 50.23 -33.87 -43.60
C GLY A 164 49.94 -34.65 -44.88
N ASN A 165 50.71 -35.66 -45.15
CA ASN A 165 50.74 -36.32 -46.42
C ASN A 165 49.84 -37.56 -46.54
N ALA A 166 48.52 -37.38 -46.24
CA ALA A 166 47.46 -38.38 -46.38
C ALA A 166 46.26 -37.81 -47.12
N ARG A 167 45.39 -38.66 -47.73
CA ARG A 167 44.16 -38.25 -48.41
C ARG A 167 43.02 -38.00 -47.43
N GLN A 168 42.88 -38.90 -46.47
CA GLN A 168 41.92 -38.86 -45.39
C GLN A 168 42.46 -39.66 -44.21
N MET A 169 41.96 -39.36 -43.03
CA MET A 169 42.15 -40.08 -41.79
C MET A 169 40.79 -40.48 -41.25
N HIS A 170 40.69 -41.64 -40.63
CA HIS A 170 39.46 -42.10 -40.00
C HIS A 170 39.59 -41.98 -38.50
N LEU A 171 38.61 -41.35 -37.85
CA LEU A 171 38.38 -41.43 -36.41
C LEU A 171 37.54 -42.66 -36.17
N ALA A 172 38.01 -43.62 -35.37
CA ALA A 172 37.38 -44.92 -35.19
C ALA A 172 36.12 -44.83 -34.34
N GLU A 173 35.18 -45.79 -34.54
CA GLU A 173 34.08 -46.03 -33.61
C GLU A 173 34.60 -46.09 -32.16
N GLY A 174 33.87 -45.46 -31.21
CA GLY A 174 34.32 -45.32 -29.83
C GLY A 174 35.25 -44.16 -29.55
N PHE A 175 35.57 -43.30 -30.55
CA PHE A 175 36.26 -42.03 -30.33
C PHE A 175 35.42 -41.14 -29.41
N LYS A 176 36.01 -40.51 -28.37
CA LYS A 176 35.32 -39.78 -27.31
C LYS A 176 35.79 -38.36 -27.21
N ILE A 177 34.83 -37.48 -26.93
CA ILE A 177 35.01 -36.09 -26.55
C ILE A 177 34.31 -35.89 -25.22
N THR A 178 35.03 -35.53 -24.17
CA THR A 178 34.45 -35.37 -22.83
C THR A 178 34.42 -33.91 -22.42
N PHE A 179 33.25 -33.38 -22.15
CA PHE A 179 33.05 -32.02 -21.69
C PHE A 179 33.13 -31.95 -20.17
N PRO A 180 33.33 -30.76 -19.57
CA PRO A 180 33.27 -30.58 -18.13
C PRO A 180 31.95 -31.11 -17.52
N SER A 181 32.00 -31.72 -16.36
CA SER A 181 30.84 -32.39 -15.72
C SER A 181 29.71 -31.44 -15.30
N TYR A 182 30.00 -30.14 -15.22
CA TYR A 182 29.02 -29.12 -14.96
C TYR A 182 28.21 -28.70 -16.19
N LEU A 183 28.57 -29.17 -17.41
CA LEU A 183 27.83 -28.90 -18.63
C LEU A 183 26.88 -30.05 -18.97
N THR A 184 25.68 -29.71 -19.40
CA THR A 184 24.78 -30.61 -20.11
C THR A 184 24.83 -30.29 -21.58
N ILE A 185 25.08 -31.30 -22.41
CA ILE A 185 25.31 -31.16 -23.86
C ILE A 185 24.29 -31.93 -24.70
N SER A 186 24.09 -31.49 -25.93
CA SER A 186 23.28 -32.12 -26.99
C SER A 186 23.99 -32.12 -28.34
N SER A 187 23.72 -33.06 -29.20
CA SER A 187 24.34 -33.21 -30.56
C SER A 187 23.36 -32.94 -31.70
N ASP A 188 22.30 -32.24 -31.52
CA ASP A 188 21.28 -31.90 -32.53
C ASP A 188 20.73 -33.06 -33.34
N GLY A 189 20.82 -34.29 -32.81
CA GLY A 189 20.27 -35.51 -33.41
C GLY A 189 21.12 -36.12 -34.52
N ASP A 190 22.40 -35.76 -34.66
CA ASP A 190 23.33 -36.43 -35.58
C ASP A 190 23.62 -37.87 -35.10
N SER A 191 23.15 -38.86 -35.84
CA SER A 191 23.23 -40.29 -35.48
C SER A 191 24.66 -40.84 -35.41
N ARG A 192 25.64 -40.13 -35.94
CA ARG A 192 27.06 -40.51 -35.85
C ARG A 192 27.62 -40.35 -34.45
N PHE A 193 26.93 -39.62 -33.62
CA PHE A 193 27.38 -39.27 -32.28
C PHE A 193 26.32 -39.64 -31.24
N LEU A 194 26.77 -40.33 -30.19
CA LEU A 194 25.95 -40.65 -29.02
C LEU A 194 26.46 -39.83 -27.83
N ILE A 195 25.53 -39.12 -27.17
CA ILE A 195 25.84 -38.40 -25.92
C ILE A 195 25.34 -39.20 -24.74
N GLU A 196 26.23 -39.50 -23.80
CA GLU A 196 25.92 -40.08 -22.47
C GLU A 196 26.54 -39.18 -21.39
N GLY A 197 25.68 -38.50 -20.65
CA GLY A 197 26.11 -37.50 -19.68
C GLY A 197 26.79 -36.30 -20.34
N ASN A 198 28.08 -36.10 -20.03
CA ASN A 198 28.95 -35.07 -20.61
C ASN A 198 29.94 -35.60 -21.66
N THR A 199 29.75 -36.84 -22.12
CA THR A 199 30.65 -37.47 -23.09
C THR A 199 29.92 -37.75 -24.40
N LEU A 200 30.51 -37.26 -25.48
CA LEU A 200 30.11 -37.57 -26.85
C LEU A 200 30.98 -38.70 -27.38
N THR A 201 30.37 -39.79 -27.87
CA THR A 201 31.05 -40.97 -28.40
C THR A 201 30.64 -41.16 -29.85
N PHE A 202 31.62 -41.42 -30.73
CA PHE A 202 31.39 -41.76 -32.15
C PHE A 202 30.80 -43.18 -32.23
N THR A 203 29.66 -43.30 -32.92
CA THR A 203 28.97 -44.59 -33.10
C THR A 203 29.43 -45.38 -34.29
N GLU A 204 30.22 -44.76 -35.16
CA GLU A 204 30.79 -45.32 -36.38
C GLU A 204 32.11 -44.65 -36.73
N ASP A 205 32.87 -45.25 -37.67
CA ASP A 205 34.10 -44.66 -38.20
C ASP A 205 33.79 -43.40 -39.00
N VAL A 206 34.36 -42.27 -38.66
CA VAL A 206 34.13 -40.99 -39.33
C VAL A 206 35.38 -40.55 -40.09
N PRO A 207 35.33 -40.43 -41.43
CA PRO A 207 36.47 -39.97 -42.24
C PRO A 207 36.63 -38.45 -42.14
N VAL A 208 37.88 -37.99 -41.94
CA VAL A 208 38.31 -36.61 -42.06
C VAL A 208 39.18 -36.53 -43.31
N ARG A 209 38.82 -35.70 -44.32
CA ARG A 209 39.57 -35.56 -45.57
C ARG A 209 40.62 -34.45 -45.48
N SER A 210 41.71 -34.62 -46.20
CA SER A 210 42.73 -33.60 -46.24
C SER A 210 42.20 -32.26 -46.75
N GLY A 211 42.42 -31.21 -45.99
CA GLY A 211 41.95 -29.87 -46.32
C GLY A 211 40.48 -29.61 -45.99
N GLU A 212 39.72 -30.59 -45.44
CA GLU A 212 38.37 -30.43 -44.92
C GLU A 212 38.40 -30.42 -43.41
N THR A 213 37.39 -29.77 -42.81
CA THR A 213 37.15 -29.76 -41.34
C THR A 213 35.95 -30.66 -41.08
N LEU A 214 36.09 -31.61 -40.16
CA LEU A 214 34.96 -32.30 -39.54
C LEU A 214 34.42 -31.42 -38.42
N SER A 215 33.25 -30.88 -38.64
CA SER A 215 32.53 -30.14 -37.60
C SER A 215 31.60 -31.11 -36.85
N VAL A 216 31.82 -31.28 -35.58
CA VAL A 216 31.00 -32.09 -34.66
C VAL A 216 30.06 -31.13 -33.91
N PRO A 217 28.75 -31.10 -34.23
CA PRO A 217 27.84 -30.19 -33.59
C PRO A 217 27.64 -30.59 -32.12
N VAL A 218 27.77 -29.61 -31.23
CA VAL A 218 27.55 -29.78 -29.80
C VAL A 218 26.93 -28.51 -29.26
N SER A 219 25.74 -28.61 -28.72
CA SER A 219 25.07 -27.50 -28.04
C SER A 219 25.12 -27.71 -26.51
N VAL A 220 25.53 -26.70 -25.78
CA VAL A 220 25.36 -26.66 -24.31
C VAL A 220 23.93 -26.28 -24.03
N THR A 221 23.23 -27.10 -23.27
CA THR A 221 21.80 -26.89 -22.93
C THR A 221 21.57 -26.50 -21.46
N ALA A 222 22.55 -26.78 -20.58
CA ALA A 222 22.51 -26.31 -19.22
C ALA A 222 23.90 -26.23 -18.59
N ILE A 223 24.00 -25.40 -17.56
CA ILE A 223 25.21 -25.20 -16.73
C ILE A 223 24.85 -25.37 -15.26
N ASN A 224 25.50 -26.28 -14.56
CA ASN A 224 25.38 -26.47 -13.13
C ASN A 224 26.54 -25.80 -12.41
N PHE A 225 26.35 -24.59 -11.93
CA PHE A 225 27.36 -23.79 -11.25
C PHE A 225 27.76 -24.34 -9.87
N GLU A 226 26.89 -25.13 -9.22
CA GLU A 226 27.21 -25.77 -7.92
C GLU A 226 28.27 -26.88 -8.06
N SER A 227 28.52 -27.37 -9.28
CA SER A 227 29.50 -28.41 -9.57
C SER A 227 30.85 -27.86 -10.00
N MET A 228 31.01 -26.53 -10.04
CA MET A 228 32.24 -25.84 -10.41
C MET A 228 33.24 -25.73 -9.24
N GLY A 229 34.48 -25.37 -9.56
CA GLY A 229 35.54 -25.16 -8.56
C GLY A 229 35.42 -23.82 -7.80
N ASP A 230 36.23 -23.66 -6.75
CA ASP A 230 36.16 -22.51 -5.81
C ASP A 230 36.37 -21.11 -6.46
N ASN A 231 36.91 -21.03 -7.67
CA ASN A 231 37.16 -19.76 -8.39
C ASN A 231 36.41 -19.70 -9.74
N GLU A 232 35.31 -20.40 -9.84
CA GLU A 232 34.47 -20.51 -11.02
C GLU A 232 33.01 -20.21 -10.67
N GLY A 233 32.18 -19.95 -11.66
CA GLY A 233 30.81 -19.49 -11.50
C GLY A 233 30.75 -17.98 -11.29
N LEU A 234 29.73 -17.51 -10.59
CA LEU A 234 29.62 -16.11 -10.21
C LEU A 234 30.53 -15.85 -9.00
N ILE A 235 31.76 -15.43 -9.26
CA ILE A 235 32.81 -15.26 -8.23
C ILE A 235 32.69 -13.95 -7.43
N ALA A 236 31.98 -12.97 -7.98
CA ALA A 236 31.62 -11.70 -7.36
C ALA A 236 30.39 -11.11 -8.11
N PRO A 237 29.64 -10.18 -7.50
CA PRO A 237 28.58 -9.45 -8.23
C PRO A 237 29.13 -8.89 -9.54
N GLY A 238 28.48 -9.22 -10.66
CA GLY A 238 28.89 -8.78 -11.98
C GLY A 238 30.03 -9.56 -12.62
N HIS A 239 30.63 -10.55 -11.99
CA HIS A 239 31.80 -11.26 -12.51
C HIS A 239 31.60 -12.78 -12.59
N LEU A 240 31.48 -13.29 -13.81
CA LEU A 240 31.27 -14.71 -14.13
C LEU A 240 32.53 -15.30 -14.76
N VAL A 241 33.04 -16.41 -14.20
CA VAL A 241 34.18 -17.16 -14.73
C VAL A 241 33.79 -18.61 -14.97
N ILE A 242 34.04 -19.12 -16.17
CA ILE A 242 33.82 -20.53 -16.55
C ILE A 242 35.07 -21.03 -17.27
N ASN A 243 35.64 -22.13 -16.81
CA ASN A 243 36.79 -22.76 -17.48
C ASN A 243 36.46 -24.22 -17.76
N GLY A 244 36.95 -24.74 -18.85
CA GLY A 244 36.73 -26.14 -19.16
C GLY A 244 37.81 -26.75 -20.03
N ASP A 245 38.30 -27.92 -19.60
CA ASP A 245 39.12 -28.80 -20.37
C ASP A 245 38.25 -29.83 -21.07
N ILE A 246 38.52 -30.08 -22.34
CA ILE A 246 37.80 -31.00 -23.20
C ILE A 246 38.76 -32.06 -23.73
N PRO A 247 38.98 -33.17 -23.02
CA PRO A 247 39.73 -34.31 -23.49
C PRO A 247 39.14 -34.91 -24.76
N VAL A 248 39.99 -35.21 -25.71
CA VAL A 248 39.67 -35.86 -27.00
C VAL A 248 40.48 -37.13 -27.10
N GLU A 249 39.83 -38.28 -26.95
CA GLU A 249 40.49 -39.56 -26.79
C GLU A 249 39.92 -40.63 -27.76
N GLY A 250 40.79 -41.49 -28.28
CA GLY A 250 40.35 -42.61 -29.12
C GLY A 250 41.42 -43.10 -30.06
N ARG A 251 40.99 -43.71 -31.13
CA ARG A 251 41.91 -44.17 -32.17
C ARG A 251 41.64 -43.49 -33.49
N ALA A 252 42.71 -43.14 -34.18
CA ALA A 252 42.70 -42.75 -35.59
C ALA A 252 43.39 -43.80 -36.43
N TYR A 253 42.97 -43.99 -37.65
CA TYR A 253 43.64 -44.91 -38.55
C TYR A 253 43.63 -44.42 -39.99
N LEU A 254 44.62 -44.91 -40.75
CA LEU A 254 44.75 -44.78 -42.22
C LEU A 254 44.60 -46.16 -42.84
N ARG A 255 43.83 -46.28 -43.92
CA ARG A 255 43.84 -47.43 -44.82
C ARG A 255 45.00 -47.30 -45.76
N ALA A 256 45.45 -48.42 -46.35
CA ALA A 256 46.58 -48.41 -47.33
C ALA A 256 46.34 -47.41 -48.47
N GLU A 257 45.11 -47.23 -48.95
CA GLU A 257 44.72 -46.27 -50.01
C GLU A 257 44.74 -44.81 -49.56
N ASP A 258 44.77 -44.53 -48.29
CA ASP A 258 44.76 -43.17 -47.75
C ASP A 258 46.19 -42.54 -47.81
N PHE A 259 47.22 -43.36 -47.85
CA PHE A 259 48.57 -42.87 -47.97
C PHE A 259 48.80 -42.31 -49.37
N LEU A 260 49.39 -41.10 -49.49
CA LEU A 260 49.76 -40.49 -50.75
C LEU A 260 51.04 -41.15 -51.36
N THR A 261 51.88 -41.71 -50.48
CA THR A 261 53.07 -42.47 -50.82
C THR A 261 53.10 -43.76 -50.01
N GLN A 262 53.74 -44.84 -50.49
CA GLN A 262 53.89 -46.10 -49.77
C GLN A 262 55.02 -46.00 -48.69
N GLN A 263 54.93 -45.01 -47.79
CA GLN A 263 55.89 -44.69 -46.73
C GLN A 263 55.17 -44.32 -45.47
N ASN A 264 55.85 -44.47 -44.36
CA ASN A 264 55.36 -43.97 -43.08
C ASN A 264 55.08 -42.47 -43.19
N VAL A 265 54.03 -42.01 -42.53
CA VAL A 265 53.62 -40.62 -42.55
C VAL A 265 53.34 -40.13 -41.14
N GLN A 266 53.71 -38.90 -40.87
CA GLN A 266 53.33 -38.16 -39.68
C GLN A 266 52.22 -37.17 -40.04
N LEU A 267 51.14 -37.17 -39.31
CA LEU A 267 50.03 -36.23 -39.45
C LEU A 267 49.93 -35.41 -38.19
N GLU A 268 49.50 -34.16 -38.31
CA GLU A 268 49.12 -33.29 -37.20
C GLU A 268 47.61 -33.24 -37.16
N LEU A 269 47.00 -33.72 -36.08
CA LEU A 269 45.60 -33.59 -35.77
C LEU A 269 45.42 -32.27 -34.99
N ASN A 270 44.53 -31.40 -35.48
CA ASN A 270 44.18 -30.17 -34.84
C ASN A 270 42.71 -30.22 -34.41
N THR A 271 42.48 -29.91 -33.14
CA THR A 271 41.14 -29.88 -32.50
C THR A 271 40.89 -28.48 -31.98
N GLU A 272 39.77 -27.88 -32.33
CA GLU A 272 39.41 -26.52 -32.00
C GLU A 272 37.93 -26.46 -31.65
N LEU A 273 37.59 -25.86 -30.49
CA LEU A 273 36.23 -25.56 -30.10
C LEU A 273 35.83 -24.20 -30.66
N ASP A 274 34.67 -24.15 -31.31
CA ASP A 274 34.07 -22.95 -31.86
C ASP A 274 32.72 -22.73 -31.18
N ILE A 275 32.53 -21.59 -30.49
CA ILE A 275 31.33 -21.23 -29.77
C ILE A 275 30.92 -19.82 -30.19
N ASP A 276 29.70 -19.67 -30.72
CA ASP A 276 29.17 -18.38 -31.15
C ASP A 276 28.76 -17.51 -29.95
N ASN A 277 27.84 -18.01 -29.16
CA ASN A 277 27.35 -17.35 -27.92
C ASN A 277 26.76 -18.38 -26.97
N ILE A 278 26.63 -17.98 -25.71
CA ILE A 278 25.93 -18.72 -24.67
C ILE A 278 24.97 -17.74 -24.01
N GLU A 279 23.67 -18.01 -24.07
CA GLU A 279 22.63 -17.22 -23.43
C GLU A 279 22.03 -18.03 -22.28
N LEU A 280 22.04 -17.46 -21.07
CA LEU A 280 21.37 -18.00 -19.89
C LEU A 280 19.90 -17.62 -19.99
N THR A 281 18.98 -18.61 -19.93
CA THR A 281 17.55 -18.38 -20.15
C THR A 281 16.71 -18.51 -18.89
N GLU A 282 16.70 -19.67 -18.28
CA GLU A 282 16.06 -19.90 -16.98
C GLU A 282 17.14 -20.20 -15.96
N VAL A 283 17.18 -19.43 -14.88
CA VAL A 283 18.20 -19.56 -13.85
C VAL A 283 17.62 -19.94 -12.50
N THR A 284 18.36 -20.78 -11.76
CA THR A 284 18.19 -20.92 -10.32
C THR A 284 19.28 -20.09 -9.65
N ALA A 285 18.86 -19.04 -8.93
CA ALA A 285 19.75 -17.99 -8.45
C ALA A 285 19.25 -17.40 -7.13
N MET A 286 20.07 -16.58 -6.48
CA MET A 286 19.64 -15.52 -5.58
C MET A 286 19.74 -14.21 -6.33
N VAL A 287 18.71 -13.37 -6.22
CA VAL A 287 18.63 -12.11 -6.96
C VAL A 287 18.24 -10.96 -6.04
N ASP A 288 18.66 -9.76 -6.42
CA ASP A 288 18.34 -8.51 -5.74
C ASP A 288 17.98 -7.42 -6.76
N PRO A 289 16.88 -7.63 -7.53
CA PRO A 289 16.43 -6.65 -8.50
C PRO A 289 15.91 -5.40 -7.79
N GLN A 290 16.05 -4.25 -8.41
CA GLN A 290 15.39 -3.04 -7.94
C GLN A 290 13.88 -3.17 -8.15
N VAL A 291 13.11 -2.85 -7.10
CA VAL A 291 11.65 -2.80 -7.13
C VAL A 291 11.23 -1.39 -6.74
N ASP A 292 10.86 -0.59 -7.73
CA ASP A 292 10.39 0.77 -7.49
C ASP A 292 8.88 0.76 -7.22
N ILE A 293 8.49 1.04 -5.99
CA ILE A 293 7.09 1.18 -5.60
C ILE A 293 6.82 2.65 -5.31
N THR A 294 5.80 3.20 -5.95
CA THR A 294 5.29 4.54 -5.67
C THR A 294 3.81 4.45 -5.32
N ILE A 295 3.39 5.15 -4.29
CA ILE A 295 1.99 5.20 -3.86
C ILE A 295 1.59 6.66 -3.79
N ASP A 296 0.49 7.02 -4.46
CA ASP A 296 -0.02 8.38 -4.45
C ASP A 296 -0.55 8.76 -3.06
N PRO A 297 -0.44 10.02 -2.65
CA PRO A 297 -0.99 10.49 -1.40
C PRO A 297 -2.51 10.29 -1.32
N VAL A 298 -2.98 9.92 -0.13
CA VAL A 298 -4.41 9.79 0.16
C VAL A 298 -4.94 11.13 0.63
N THR A 299 -5.86 11.73 -0.12
CA THR A 299 -6.56 12.95 0.31
C THR A 299 -7.85 12.59 1.03
N VAL A 300 -8.13 13.27 2.14
CA VAL A 300 -9.36 13.10 2.92
C VAL A 300 -10.34 14.19 2.50
N ASN A 301 -11.50 13.80 1.97
CA ASN A 301 -12.44 14.74 1.35
C ASN A 301 -13.82 14.71 2.03
N ASP A 302 -14.53 15.84 1.93
CA ASP A 302 -15.95 16.00 2.25
C ASP A 302 -16.35 15.49 3.67
N LEU A 303 -15.49 15.76 4.64
CA LEU A 303 -15.80 15.48 6.05
C LEU A 303 -16.76 16.53 6.62
N PRO A 304 -17.63 16.14 7.59
CA PRO A 304 -18.43 17.09 8.36
C PRO A 304 -17.58 18.19 9.00
N GLU A 305 -18.06 19.44 8.98
CA GLU A 305 -17.31 20.59 9.51
C GLU A 305 -16.84 20.40 10.95
N PHE A 306 -17.64 19.74 11.79
CA PHE A 306 -17.31 19.51 13.20
C PHE A 306 -16.13 18.56 13.42
N LEU A 307 -15.75 17.74 12.42
CA LEU A 307 -14.55 16.90 12.47
C LEU A 307 -13.30 17.63 11.96
N GLN A 308 -13.46 18.77 11.33
CA GLN A 308 -12.34 19.53 10.73
C GLN A 308 -11.69 20.53 11.70
N ASP A 309 -12.32 20.77 12.88
CA ASP A 309 -11.77 21.70 13.88
C ASP A 309 -10.44 21.18 14.44
N ASN A 310 -9.47 22.09 14.58
CA ASN A 310 -8.12 21.76 15.06
C ASN A 310 -8.08 21.29 16.54
N GLU A 311 -9.15 21.52 17.31
CA GLU A 311 -9.28 21.06 18.69
C GLU A 311 -9.81 19.62 18.78
N VAL A 312 -10.31 19.05 17.67
CA VAL A 312 -10.82 17.67 17.63
C VAL A 312 -9.68 16.67 17.83
N ARG A 313 -9.91 15.70 18.70
CA ARG A 313 -9.03 14.55 18.94
C ARG A 313 -9.85 13.27 18.86
N ILE A 314 -9.43 12.35 18.01
CA ILE A 314 -10.17 11.11 17.76
C ILE A 314 -9.31 9.91 18.13
N ASP A 315 -9.78 9.13 19.08
CA ASP A 315 -9.20 7.81 19.38
C ASP A 315 -10.11 6.72 18.83
N MET A 316 -9.87 6.34 17.56
CA MET A 316 -10.61 5.25 16.91
C MET A 316 -10.21 3.91 17.51
N THR A 317 -11.19 3.05 17.75
CA THR A 317 -10.96 1.74 18.37
C THR A 317 -10.09 0.85 17.50
N ASP A 318 -10.43 0.70 16.22
CA ASP A 318 -9.75 -0.24 15.32
C ASP A 318 -9.77 0.22 13.86
N PRO A 319 -8.99 1.25 13.50
CA PRO A 319 -8.77 1.58 12.10
C PRO A 319 -8.00 0.45 11.41
N LYS A 320 -8.34 0.15 10.15
CA LYS A 320 -7.75 -0.92 9.34
C LYS A 320 -7.29 -0.38 8.00
N ILE A 321 -6.18 -0.90 7.51
CA ILE A 321 -5.71 -0.69 6.14
C ILE A 321 -5.57 -2.07 5.50
N TYR A 322 -6.29 -2.29 4.40
CA TYR A 322 -6.15 -3.49 3.58
C TYR A 322 -5.25 -3.16 2.39
N LEU A 323 -4.18 -3.91 2.25
CA LEU A 323 -3.29 -3.86 1.09
C LEU A 323 -3.63 -5.07 0.20
N TYR A 324 -4.00 -4.81 -1.04
CA TYR A 324 -4.27 -5.83 -2.05
C TYR A 324 -3.04 -5.92 -2.94
N VAL A 325 -2.36 -7.05 -2.89
CA VAL A 325 -1.07 -7.22 -3.57
C VAL A 325 -1.16 -8.34 -4.59
N SER A 326 -0.66 -8.08 -5.79
CA SER A 326 -0.45 -9.07 -6.84
C SER A 326 1.02 -9.05 -7.23
N ASN A 327 1.75 -10.13 -6.94
CA ASN A 327 3.16 -10.30 -7.29
C ASN A 327 3.32 -11.52 -8.19
N GLU A 328 3.45 -11.29 -9.50
CA GLU A 328 3.67 -12.35 -10.49
C GLU A 328 5.12 -12.82 -10.53
N SER A 329 6.05 -12.11 -9.88
CA SER A 329 7.45 -12.47 -9.90
C SER A 329 7.75 -13.65 -8.95
N PRO A 330 8.77 -14.46 -9.22
CA PRO A 330 9.25 -15.48 -8.30
C PRO A 330 10.04 -14.91 -7.12
N VAL A 331 10.15 -13.59 -7.00
CA VAL A 331 10.88 -12.90 -5.93
C VAL A 331 9.91 -12.42 -4.87
N ALA A 332 10.08 -12.88 -3.64
CA ALA A 332 9.39 -12.30 -2.49
C ALA A 332 10.08 -10.98 -2.10
N VAL A 333 9.29 -10.02 -1.61
CA VAL A 333 9.78 -8.66 -1.34
C VAL A 333 9.48 -8.27 0.10
N ASN A 334 10.49 -7.80 0.84
CA ASN A 334 10.31 -7.08 2.08
C ASN A 334 9.89 -5.65 1.75
N PHE A 335 8.77 -5.23 2.32
CA PHE A 335 8.22 -3.89 2.14
C PHE A 335 8.30 -3.10 3.43
N THR A 336 8.87 -1.89 3.36
CA THR A 336 8.84 -0.91 4.44
C THR A 336 8.35 0.42 3.92
N ALA A 337 7.66 1.18 4.76
CA ALA A 337 7.20 2.53 4.43
C ALA A 337 6.90 3.32 5.71
N ASP A 338 6.78 4.64 5.58
CA ASP A 338 6.28 5.53 6.59
C ASP A 338 4.95 6.14 6.14
N LEU A 339 3.90 5.98 6.96
CA LEU A 339 2.64 6.70 6.78
C LEU A 339 2.73 8.03 7.52
N MET A 340 2.56 9.12 6.78
CA MET A 340 2.76 10.49 7.27
C MET A 340 1.50 11.33 7.05
N PRO A 341 0.63 11.51 8.07
CA PRO A 341 -0.52 12.39 8.00
C PRO A 341 -0.10 13.86 8.08
N TYR A 342 -0.62 14.69 7.16
CA TYR A 342 -0.41 16.13 7.10
C TYR A 342 -1.71 16.89 7.27
N LYS A 343 -1.68 17.97 8.04
CA LYS A 343 -2.75 18.97 8.08
C LYS A 343 -2.20 20.30 7.58
N GLU A 344 -2.77 20.85 6.53
CA GLU A 344 -2.20 21.95 5.75
C GLU A 344 -0.80 21.58 5.22
N THR A 345 0.25 22.03 5.88
CA THR A 345 1.65 21.69 5.55
C THR A 345 2.40 21.09 6.73
N GLN A 346 1.72 20.87 7.86
CA GLN A 346 2.33 20.35 9.07
C GLN A 346 2.20 18.83 9.13
N LEU A 347 3.34 18.16 9.28
CA LEU A 347 3.38 16.74 9.61
C LEU A 347 2.85 16.54 11.04
N LEU A 348 1.87 15.66 11.21
CA LEU A 348 1.26 15.35 12.50
C LEU A 348 2.03 14.23 13.20
N HIS A 349 2.19 13.10 12.53
CA HIS A 349 2.81 11.88 13.06
C HIS A 349 3.63 11.16 11.97
N THR A 350 4.39 10.16 12.38
CA THR A 350 5.04 9.19 11.48
C THR A 350 4.77 7.79 12.01
N ILE A 351 4.12 6.97 11.20
CA ILE A 351 3.81 5.57 11.51
C ILE A 351 4.67 4.69 10.61
N ALA A 352 5.70 4.07 11.18
CA ALA A 352 6.57 3.17 10.44
C ALA A 352 5.90 1.81 10.22
N LEU A 353 6.02 1.27 9.02
CA LEU A 353 5.53 -0.04 8.60
C LEU A 353 6.69 -0.97 8.21
N GLY A 354 6.57 -2.26 8.50
CA GLY A 354 7.47 -3.30 8.00
C GLY A 354 8.87 -3.30 8.60
N ASN A 355 9.19 -2.42 9.55
CA ASN A 355 10.56 -2.23 10.06
C ASN A 355 10.73 -2.83 11.46
N LYS A 356 11.33 -4.02 11.53
CA LYS A 356 11.66 -4.71 12.80
C LYS A 356 12.56 -3.89 13.74
N GLU A 357 13.46 -3.08 13.20
CA GLU A 357 14.35 -2.24 14.00
C GLU A 357 13.58 -1.15 14.76
N ASN A 358 12.47 -0.70 14.21
CA ASN A 358 11.54 0.23 14.82
C ASN A 358 10.45 -0.47 15.66
N GLY A 359 10.49 -1.80 15.78
CA GLY A 359 9.56 -2.58 16.59
C GLY A 359 8.22 -2.86 15.91
N THR A 360 8.11 -2.66 14.60
CA THR A 360 6.95 -3.06 13.78
C THR A 360 7.14 -4.46 13.21
N GLU A 361 6.05 -5.14 12.88
CA GLU A 361 6.11 -6.44 12.21
C GLU A 361 6.60 -6.28 10.78
N GLU A 362 7.33 -7.30 10.28
CA GLU A 362 7.83 -7.36 8.91
C GLU A 362 6.66 -7.58 7.93
N ILE A 363 6.67 -6.85 6.83
CA ILE A 363 5.68 -7.02 5.75
C ILE A 363 6.37 -7.70 4.59
N ILE A 364 5.97 -8.94 4.28
CA ILE A 364 6.51 -9.71 3.16
C ILE A 364 5.44 -9.87 2.09
N ILE A 365 5.72 -9.34 0.91
CA ILE A 365 4.93 -9.59 -0.30
C ILE A 365 5.40 -10.93 -0.88
N PRO A 366 4.57 -11.99 -0.82
CA PRO A 366 5.00 -13.31 -1.25
C PRO A 366 5.18 -13.40 -2.78
N ALA A 367 6.10 -14.26 -3.20
CA ALA A 367 6.36 -14.56 -4.61
C ALA A 367 5.19 -15.32 -5.27
N ASN A 368 4.97 -15.14 -6.57
CA ASN A 368 4.01 -15.90 -7.38
C ASN A 368 2.58 -15.92 -6.77
N ARG A 369 2.14 -14.82 -6.22
CA ARG A 369 0.82 -14.68 -5.60
C ARG A 369 0.04 -13.54 -6.24
N THR A 370 -1.20 -13.81 -6.60
CA THR A 370 -2.18 -12.83 -7.04
C THR A 370 -3.29 -12.72 -6.00
N ASP A 371 -3.92 -11.57 -5.89
CA ASP A 371 -5.03 -11.32 -4.96
C ASP A 371 -4.69 -11.62 -3.48
N TYR A 372 -3.45 -11.33 -3.07
CA TYR A 372 -3.00 -11.48 -1.69
C TYR A 372 -3.39 -10.25 -0.88
N VAL A 373 -4.04 -10.49 0.26
CA VAL A 373 -4.58 -9.43 1.10
C VAL A 373 -3.82 -9.37 2.43
N ILE A 374 -3.22 -8.22 2.72
CA ILE A 374 -2.59 -7.93 4.00
C ILE A 374 -3.47 -6.91 4.73
N CYS A 375 -3.85 -7.20 5.97
CA CYS A 375 -4.58 -6.27 6.82
C CYS A 375 -3.66 -5.72 7.91
N LEU A 376 -3.46 -4.41 7.89
CA LEU A 376 -2.83 -3.67 8.99
C LEU A 376 -3.95 -3.19 9.93
N HIS A 377 -3.85 -3.48 11.22
CA HIS A 377 -4.85 -3.06 12.20
C HIS A 377 -4.23 -2.72 13.55
N ARG A 378 -5.00 -2.08 14.42
CA ARG A 378 -4.49 -1.55 15.70
C ARG A 378 -4.48 -2.59 16.82
N LEU A 379 -5.46 -3.47 16.85
CA LEU A 379 -5.70 -4.39 17.96
C LEU A 379 -4.87 -5.68 17.80
N SER A 380 -4.73 -6.42 18.89
CA SER A 380 -4.13 -7.75 18.89
C SER A 380 -5.16 -8.89 18.71
N ASP A 381 -6.44 -8.55 18.54
CA ASP A 381 -7.53 -9.51 18.33
C ASP A 381 -7.98 -9.44 16.86
N ASP A 382 -7.68 -10.47 16.11
CA ASP A 382 -7.95 -10.59 14.68
C ASP A 382 -9.40 -11.02 14.37
N ALA A 383 -10.27 -11.06 15.37
CA ALA A 383 -11.64 -11.52 15.20
C ALA A 383 -12.41 -10.68 14.16
N GLY A 384 -12.95 -11.36 13.14
CA GLY A 384 -13.73 -10.73 12.08
C GLY A 384 -12.93 -10.09 10.95
N ILE A 385 -11.58 -10.18 10.96
CA ILE A 385 -10.74 -9.75 9.84
C ILE A 385 -10.64 -10.90 8.84
N THR A 386 -10.83 -10.58 7.55
CA THR A 386 -10.61 -11.53 6.45
C THR A 386 -9.44 -11.01 5.61
N ALA A 387 -8.29 -11.62 5.77
CA ALA A 387 -7.06 -11.34 5.05
C ALA A 387 -6.20 -12.61 5.00
N ASP A 388 -5.23 -12.66 4.08
CA ASP A 388 -4.23 -13.73 4.02
C ASP A 388 -3.17 -13.54 5.11
N GLU A 389 -2.85 -12.29 5.43
CA GLU A 389 -1.93 -11.91 6.50
C GLU A 389 -2.50 -10.75 7.31
N ILE A 390 -2.31 -10.79 8.62
CA ILE A 390 -2.80 -9.77 9.56
C ILE A 390 -1.60 -9.27 10.37
N ILE A 391 -1.39 -7.96 10.35
CA ILE A 391 -0.23 -7.29 10.98
C ILE A 391 -0.73 -6.25 11.98
N THR A 392 -0.23 -6.32 13.20
CA THR A 392 -0.58 -5.37 14.26
C THR A 392 0.30 -4.12 14.19
N VAL A 393 -0.33 -2.96 14.00
CA VAL A 393 0.30 -1.63 14.06
C VAL A 393 -0.35 -0.85 15.20
N SER A 394 0.21 -0.95 16.39
CA SER A 394 -0.41 -0.47 17.63
C SER A 394 -0.69 1.04 17.67
N ASN A 395 0.06 1.83 16.91
CA ASN A 395 -0.11 3.28 16.78
C ASN A 395 -0.82 3.70 15.48
N LEU A 396 -1.55 2.81 14.82
CA LEU A 396 -2.25 3.11 13.57
C LEU A 396 -3.29 4.24 13.74
N ASN A 397 -3.82 4.45 14.97
CA ASN A 397 -4.71 5.56 15.26
C ASN A 397 -4.08 6.95 15.08
N ASP A 398 -2.76 7.07 15.19
CA ASP A 398 -2.06 8.35 15.03
C ASP A 398 -2.26 8.95 13.62
N LEU A 399 -2.70 8.13 12.64
CA LEU A 399 -3.11 8.60 11.31
C LEU A 399 -4.34 9.53 11.36
N VAL A 400 -5.24 9.33 12.31
CA VAL A 400 -6.56 9.97 12.37
C VAL A 400 -6.84 10.65 13.70
N GLU A 401 -5.90 10.65 14.67
CA GLU A 401 -6.06 11.32 15.96
C GLU A 401 -6.43 12.80 15.80
N THR A 402 -5.75 13.48 14.91
CA THR A 402 -6.19 14.75 14.34
C THR A 402 -6.43 14.47 12.86
N ILE A 403 -7.66 14.67 12.39
CA ILE A 403 -7.99 14.33 11.00
C ILE A 403 -7.12 15.12 10.05
N PRO A 404 -6.30 14.45 9.20
CA PRO A 404 -5.41 15.09 8.25
C PRO A 404 -6.18 15.53 6.99
N ASP A 405 -5.57 16.41 6.22
CA ASP A 405 -6.03 16.72 4.86
C ASP A 405 -5.48 15.72 3.85
N GLU A 406 -4.30 15.15 4.17
CA GLU A 406 -3.54 14.26 3.29
C GLU A 406 -2.70 13.28 4.12
N ILE A 407 -2.67 12.02 3.70
CA ILE A 407 -1.75 11.01 4.22
C ILE A 407 -0.77 10.67 3.09
N ARG A 408 0.50 10.93 3.30
CA ARG A 408 1.58 10.55 2.38
C ARG A 408 2.20 9.25 2.81
N ILE A 409 2.58 8.45 1.82
CA ILE A 409 3.37 7.25 2.02
C ILE A 409 4.78 7.56 1.53
N GLU A 410 5.72 7.71 2.45
CA GLU A 410 7.09 8.12 2.15
C GLU A 410 8.10 7.05 2.63
N ASN A 411 9.38 7.22 2.29
CA ASN A 411 10.47 6.29 2.65
C ASN A 411 10.15 4.83 2.30
N ILE A 412 9.52 4.63 1.13
CA ILE A 412 9.19 3.29 0.65
C ILE A 412 10.48 2.59 0.26
N GLU A 413 10.71 1.41 0.84
CA GLU A 413 11.76 0.50 0.43
C GLU A 413 11.16 -0.87 0.13
N ALA A 414 11.54 -1.43 -1.02
CA ALA A 414 11.13 -2.76 -1.45
C ALA A 414 12.39 -3.55 -1.81
N THR A 415 12.79 -4.46 -0.93
CA THR A 415 14.01 -5.25 -1.09
C THR A 415 13.70 -6.72 -1.29
N ALA A 416 14.42 -7.38 -2.20
CA ALA A 416 14.24 -8.80 -2.46
C ALA A 416 14.60 -9.64 -1.23
N VAL A 417 13.75 -10.60 -0.89
CA VAL A 417 14.08 -11.62 0.10
C VAL A 417 15.19 -12.51 -0.49
N GLN A 418 16.34 -12.58 0.19
CA GLN A 418 17.50 -13.31 -0.29
C GLN A 418 17.30 -14.82 -0.13
N GLU A 419 16.61 -15.44 -1.08
CA GLU A 419 16.37 -16.86 -1.14
C GLU A 419 16.66 -17.41 -2.54
N ARG A 420 16.83 -18.73 -2.62
CA ARG A 420 17.06 -19.43 -3.88
C ARG A 420 15.75 -19.55 -4.65
N ILE A 421 15.69 -18.94 -5.81
CA ILE A 421 14.53 -18.95 -6.71
C ILE A 421 14.89 -19.47 -8.10
N THR A 422 13.88 -19.82 -8.87
CA THR A 422 14.00 -20.08 -10.31
C THR A 422 13.23 -19.02 -11.08
N MET A 423 13.89 -18.36 -12.06
CA MET A 423 13.27 -17.32 -12.86
C MET A 423 13.82 -17.31 -14.29
N THR A 424 13.03 -16.76 -15.21
CA THR A 424 13.46 -16.46 -16.57
C THR A 424 14.11 -15.08 -16.60
N LEU A 425 15.36 -15.01 -17.07
CA LEU A 425 16.06 -13.74 -17.26
C LEU A 425 15.43 -12.92 -18.40
N GLY A 426 15.52 -11.59 -18.32
CA GLY A 426 14.98 -10.67 -19.31
C GLY A 426 13.45 -10.64 -19.41
N ARG A 427 12.75 -11.34 -18.53
CA ARG A 427 11.29 -11.33 -18.45
C ARG A 427 10.83 -10.27 -17.48
N ASP A 428 9.86 -9.46 -17.92
CA ASP A 428 9.15 -8.54 -17.08
C ASP A 428 8.08 -9.26 -16.27
N TYR A 429 8.10 -9.08 -14.94
CA TYR A 429 7.09 -9.57 -14.02
C TYR A 429 6.39 -8.38 -13.38
N THR A 430 5.06 -8.42 -13.32
CA THR A 430 4.26 -7.32 -12.77
C THR A 430 4.06 -7.49 -11.27
N VAL A 431 4.24 -6.41 -10.53
CA VAL A 431 3.84 -6.27 -9.12
C VAL A 431 2.84 -5.11 -9.04
N LYS A 432 1.65 -5.38 -8.50
CA LYS A 432 0.60 -4.38 -8.27
C LYS A 432 0.26 -4.29 -6.80
N THR A 433 -0.02 -3.08 -6.35
CA THR A 433 -0.53 -2.81 -5.01
C THR A 433 -1.72 -1.87 -5.11
N ASP A 434 -2.81 -2.18 -4.43
CA ASP A 434 -3.95 -1.30 -4.19
C ASP A 434 -4.22 -1.27 -2.69
N TYR A 435 -4.92 -0.26 -2.20
CA TYR A 435 -5.24 -0.20 -0.77
C TYR A 435 -6.67 0.28 -0.52
N ASN A 436 -7.19 -0.14 0.63
CA ASN A 436 -8.47 0.32 1.16
C ASN A 436 -8.32 0.61 2.65
N VAL A 437 -8.71 1.80 3.07
CA VAL A 437 -8.77 2.19 4.48
C VAL A 437 -10.20 2.04 4.96
N VAL A 438 -10.40 1.34 6.07
CA VAL A 438 -11.70 1.18 6.71
C VAL A 438 -11.56 1.50 8.19
N ALA A 439 -12.15 2.60 8.61
CA ALA A 439 -12.14 3.01 10.01
C ALA A 439 -13.59 3.18 10.49
N PRO A 440 -14.18 2.15 11.14
CA PRO A 440 -15.49 2.28 11.77
C PRO A 440 -15.50 3.44 12.76
N LEU A 441 -16.54 4.27 12.75
CA LEU A 441 -16.67 5.35 13.71
C LEU A 441 -17.03 4.79 15.10
N GLN A 442 -16.08 4.08 15.66
CA GLN A 442 -16.04 3.55 17.01
C GLN A 442 -14.93 4.25 17.77
N PHE A 443 -15.26 4.87 18.88
CA PHE A 443 -14.31 5.70 19.60
C PHE A 443 -14.01 5.17 20.99
N ASN A 444 -12.77 5.39 21.44
CA ASN A 444 -12.34 5.12 22.80
C ASN A 444 -12.45 6.36 23.69
N ASN A 445 -12.26 6.13 24.98
CA ASN A 445 -12.08 7.20 25.96
C ASN A 445 -10.79 7.98 25.63
N GLY A 446 -10.90 9.27 25.43
CA GLY A 446 -9.84 10.17 24.93
C GLY A 446 -10.25 10.90 23.67
N THR A 447 -11.33 10.46 23.02
CA THR A 447 -11.96 11.22 21.94
C THR A 447 -12.63 12.47 22.48
N GLU A 448 -12.31 13.61 21.88
CA GLU A 448 -12.90 14.92 22.13
C GLU A 448 -13.27 15.55 20.79
N ILE A 449 -14.58 15.74 20.57
CA ILE A 449 -15.11 16.42 19.40
C ILE A 449 -15.63 17.77 19.81
N VAL A 450 -15.07 18.81 19.26
CA VAL A 450 -15.40 20.20 19.58
C VAL A 450 -16.20 20.81 18.45
N TYR A 451 -17.32 21.44 18.81
CA TYR A 451 -18.17 22.16 17.87
C TYR A 451 -18.43 23.56 18.38
N ASN A 452 -18.06 24.56 17.63
CA ASN A 452 -18.27 25.96 17.91
C ASN A 452 -19.25 26.52 16.88
N ASP A 453 -20.32 27.19 17.34
CA ASP A 453 -21.29 27.85 16.46
C ASP A 453 -21.98 29.00 17.18
N GLN A 454 -22.81 29.75 16.50
CA GLN A 454 -23.60 30.83 17.04
C GLN A 454 -25.04 30.77 16.52
N MET A 455 -25.93 31.28 17.34
CA MET A 455 -27.33 31.44 17.04
C MET A 455 -27.67 32.91 17.20
N ASP A 456 -28.00 33.58 16.12
CA ASP A 456 -28.22 35.03 16.04
C ASP A 456 -29.61 35.35 15.47
N GLY A 457 -29.91 36.66 15.33
CA GLY A 457 -31.16 37.16 14.78
C GLY A 457 -32.26 37.39 15.83
N TRP A 458 -31.94 37.39 17.14
CA TRP A 458 -32.91 37.56 18.20
C TRP A 458 -33.20 39.02 18.51
N ASN A 459 -32.38 39.96 18.08
CA ASN A 459 -32.48 41.36 18.47
C ASN A 459 -33.85 41.97 18.20
N SER A 460 -34.47 41.66 17.04
CA SER A 460 -35.81 42.19 16.72
C SER A 460 -36.92 41.71 17.66
N ASP A 461 -36.74 40.54 18.29
CA ASP A 461 -37.68 39.95 19.21
C ASP A 461 -37.41 40.39 20.65
N MET A 462 -36.19 40.83 20.95
CA MET A 462 -35.73 41.24 22.28
C MET A 462 -35.82 42.75 22.50
N GLU A 463 -35.88 43.57 21.41
CA GLU A 463 -35.81 45.03 21.47
C GLU A 463 -36.91 45.66 22.35
N ASP A 464 -38.11 45.08 22.33
CA ASP A 464 -39.29 45.57 23.06
C ASP A 464 -39.43 44.92 24.48
N LEU A 465 -38.52 43.99 24.85
CA LEU A 465 -38.61 43.24 26.09
C LEU A 465 -37.61 43.74 27.14
N ASP A 466 -38.09 44.23 28.28
CA ASP A 466 -37.27 44.58 29.44
C ASP A 466 -37.14 43.39 30.41
N VAL A 467 -36.30 42.46 30.04
CA VAL A 467 -36.07 41.20 30.77
C VAL A 467 -34.70 41.24 31.44
N ARG A 468 -34.60 40.84 32.71
CA ARG A 468 -33.33 40.76 33.43
C ARG A 468 -32.76 39.36 33.54
N HIS A 469 -33.62 38.36 33.56
CA HIS A 469 -33.25 36.95 33.62
C HIS A 469 -34.10 36.12 32.68
N ALA A 470 -33.47 35.27 31.89
CA ALA A 470 -34.13 34.22 31.14
C ALA A 470 -33.49 32.87 31.50
N GLU A 471 -34.32 31.86 31.68
CA GLU A 471 -33.91 30.51 31.97
C GLU A 471 -34.64 29.55 31.04
N ILE A 472 -33.91 28.71 30.34
CA ILE A 472 -34.43 27.64 29.49
C ILE A 472 -34.04 26.33 30.17
N SER A 473 -35.04 25.53 30.57
CA SER A 473 -34.81 24.18 31.09
C SER A 473 -35.43 23.15 30.18
N LEU A 474 -34.72 22.02 29.97
CA LEU A 474 -35.15 20.93 29.13
C LEU A 474 -34.66 19.58 29.66
N ASP A 475 -35.36 18.54 29.30
CA ASP A 475 -34.93 17.16 29.47
C ASP A 475 -34.36 16.65 28.13
N ALA A 476 -33.21 15.95 28.19
CA ALA A 476 -32.55 15.38 27.03
C ALA A 476 -32.51 13.85 27.14
N THR A 477 -33.05 13.15 26.15
CA THR A 477 -32.89 11.70 25.99
C THR A 477 -31.88 11.45 24.90
N ASN A 478 -30.78 10.76 25.24
CA ASN A 478 -29.65 10.53 24.31
C ASN A 478 -29.40 9.04 24.11
N THR A 479 -29.33 8.62 22.83
CA THR A 479 -28.93 7.27 22.40
C THR A 479 -27.59 7.25 21.65
N ILE A 480 -26.91 8.42 21.60
CA ILE A 480 -25.58 8.56 20.97
C ILE A 480 -24.53 8.21 22.03
N PRO A 481 -23.50 7.42 21.72
CA PRO A 481 -22.46 7.04 22.70
C PRO A 481 -21.45 8.17 22.96
N LEU A 482 -21.94 9.42 23.00
CA LEU A 482 -21.18 10.63 23.27
C LEU A 482 -21.88 11.39 24.42
N GLY A 483 -21.10 11.70 25.45
CA GLY A 483 -21.51 12.68 26.47
C GLY A 483 -21.19 14.08 25.97
N MET A 484 -22.05 15.08 26.24
CA MET A 484 -21.86 16.43 25.73
C MET A 484 -21.91 17.45 26.87
N THR A 485 -20.92 18.33 26.89
CA THR A 485 -20.91 19.52 27.76
C THR A 485 -21.04 20.76 26.87
N MET A 486 -21.74 21.77 27.34
CA MET A 486 -21.97 22.99 26.58
C MET A 486 -21.59 24.21 27.43
N THR A 487 -20.93 25.16 26.79
CA THR A 487 -20.74 26.53 27.28
C THR A 487 -21.36 27.51 26.31
N ALA A 488 -21.82 28.67 26.80
CA ALA A 488 -22.43 29.67 25.93
C ALA A 488 -22.06 31.08 26.40
N ASN A 489 -22.05 32.05 25.46
CA ASN A 489 -21.93 33.47 25.71
C ASN A 489 -23.02 34.21 24.95
N ALA A 490 -23.56 35.28 25.57
CA ALA A 490 -24.44 36.19 24.83
C ALA A 490 -23.67 37.01 23.81
N ILE A 491 -24.25 37.26 22.65
CA ILE A 491 -23.65 38.06 21.58
C ILE A 491 -24.56 39.18 21.11
N ASP A 492 -23.93 40.28 20.66
CA ASP A 492 -24.60 41.41 20.02
C ASP A 492 -24.79 41.17 18.49
N ARG A 493 -25.36 42.16 17.76
CA ARG A 493 -25.57 42.10 16.32
C ARG A 493 -24.32 41.95 15.47
N ASP A 494 -23.18 42.34 16.01
CA ASP A 494 -21.89 42.26 15.35
C ASP A 494 -21.14 40.94 15.70
N GLY A 495 -21.79 40.05 16.51
CA GLY A 495 -21.24 38.78 16.97
C GLY A 495 -20.25 38.93 18.14
N ASN A 496 -20.15 40.11 18.75
CA ASN A 496 -19.24 40.29 19.89
C ASN A 496 -19.88 39.78 21.18
N VAL A 497 -19.05 39.19 22.05
CA VAL A 497 -19.48 38.73 23.37
C VAL A 497 -19.89 39.94 24.25
N MET A 498 -21.03 39.83 24.89
CA MET A 498 -21.59 40.85 25.77
C MET A 498 -21.24 40.58 27.23
N ASP A 499 -20.26 41.29 27.80
CA ASP A 499 -19.82 41.12 29.19
C ASP A 499 -20.90 41.48 30.21
N GLU A 500 -21.91 42.26 29.83
CA GLU A 500 -23.04 42.65 30.66
C GLU A 500 -24.07 41.53 30.87
N ILE A 501 -23.94 40.43 30.14
CA ILE A 501 -24.82 39.26 30.22
C ILE A 501 -23.98 38.02 30.51
N THR A 502 -24.26 37.38 31.65
CA THR A 502 -23.66 36.07 31.92
C THR A 502 -24.59 34.98 31.40
N ALA A 503 -24.09 34.15 30.49
CA ALA A 503 -24.72 32.92 30.08
C ALA A 503 -24.13 31.77 30.90
N THR A 504 -24.97 31.00 31.60
CA THR A 504 -24.55 29.85 32.41
C THR A 504 -25.30 28.62 31.92
N VAL A 505 -24.58 27.55 31.63
CA VAL A 505 -25.17 26.26 31.30
C VAL A 505 -24.94 25.32 32.47
N GLU A 506 -26.04 24.81 33.06
CA GLU A 506 -26.01 23.83 34.13
C GLU A 506 -26.51 22.48 33.64
N GLY A 507 -25.80 21.43 34.02
CA GLY A 507 -26.01 20.05 33.55
C GLY A 507 -25.18 19.73 32.33
N ASN A 508 -25.19 18.47 31.96
CA ASN A 508 -24.56 17.92 30.77
C ASN A 508 -25.44 16.80 30.22
N ILE A 509 -25.29 16.52 28.93
CA ILE A 509 -25.98 15.39 28.30
C ILE A 509 -25.07 14.17 28.46
N THR A 510 -25.56 13.17 29.21
CA THR A 510 -24.82 11.92 29.40
C THR A 510 -24.90 11.04 28.14
N ALA A 511 -23.84 10.27 27.88
CA ALA A 511 -23.81 9.31 26.78
C ALA A 511 -24.85 8.21 26.98
N GLY A 512 -25.41 7.70 25.88
CA GLY A 512 -26.37 6.59 25.91
C GLY A 512 -26.16 5.66 24.72
N THR A 513 -26.94 4.60 24.65
CA THR A 513 -27.02 3.71 23.50
C THR A 513 -28.49 3.42 23.16
N PRO A 514 -28.83 2.91 22.00
CA PRO A 514 -30.21 2.53 21.69
C PRO A 514 -30.80 1.53 22.68
N GLU A 515 -29.98 0.62 23.23
CA GLU A 515 -30.39 -0.38 24.25
C GLU A 515 -30.52 0.21 25.63
N ASN A 516 -29.73 1.26 25.95
CA ASN A 516 -29.68 1.93 27.22
C ASN A 516 -29.64 3.46 27.01
N PRO A 517 -30.78 4.08 26.64
CA PRO A 517 -30.86 5.52 26.51
C PRO A 517 -30.55 6.23 27.84
N SER A 518 -29.79 7.30 27.79
CA SER A 518 -29.55 8.16 28.92
C SER A 518 -30.59 9.28 29.00
N SER A 519 -30.88 9.78 30.21
CA SER A 519 -31.74 10.94 30.43
C SER A 519 -30.98 11.97 31.25
N SER A 520 -30.98 13.21 30.82
CA SER A 520 -30.27 14.32 31.43
C SER A 520 -31.17 15.54 31.50
N LYS A 521 -30.87 16.45 32.43
CA LYS A 521 -31.51 17.75 32.49
C LYS A 521 -30.50 18.85 32.20
N LEU A 522 -30.85 19.75 31.30
CA LEU A 522 -30.03 20.90 30.91
C LEU A 522 -30.77 22.18 31.27
N THR A 523 -30.06 23.17 31.82
CA THR A 523 -30.61 24.50 32.12
C THR A 523 -29.64 25.56 31.63
N ILE A 524 -30.12 26.46 30.76
CA ILE A 524 -29.38 27.61 30.26
C ILE A 524 -29.94 28.85 30.92
N ARG A 525 -29.10 29.61 31.64
CA ARG A 525 -29.47 30.87 32.30
C ARG A 525 -28.74 32.02 31.64
N LEU A 526 -29.52 33.08 31.34
CA LEU A 526 -29.04 34.37 30.90
C LEU A 526 -29.34 35.39 32.00
N GLU A 527 -28.32 35.99 32.56
CA GLU A 527 -28.42 36.94 33.65
C GLU A 527 -27.80 38.28 33.24
N SER A 528 -28.63 39.33 33.17
CA SER A 528 -28.19 40.67 32.84
C SER A 528 -27.69 41.41 34.09
N HIS A 529 -26.48 41.98 34.01
CA HIS A 529 -25.88 42.82 35.06
C HIS A 529 -26.08 44.32 34.84
N ALA A 530 -26.66 44.69 33.67
CA ALA A 530 -26.99 46.08 33.33
C ALA A 530 -28.45 46.18 32.87
N ASP A 531 -29.10 47.30 33.21
CA ASP A 531 -30.49 47.54 32.82
C ASP A 531 -30.58 47.62 31.28
N GLY A 532 -31.50 46.81 30.71
CA GLY A 532 -31.77 46.76 29.29
C GLY A 532 -30.68 46.08 28.45
N ALA A 533 -29.66 45.44 29.02
CA ALA A 533 -28.62 44.78 28.23
C ALA A 533 -29.19 43.64 27.37
N LEU A 534 -30.18 42.88 27.87
CA LEU A 534 -30.82 41.80 27.09
C LEU A 534 -31.55 42.33 25.82
N LYS A 535 -31.95 43.60 25.78
CA LYS A 535 -32.56 44.23 24.59
C LYS A 535 -31.57 44.34 23.40
N ASN A 536 -30.28 44.41 23.72
CA ASN A 536 -29.23 44.52 22.72
C ASN A 536 -28.64 43.17 22.33
N MET A 537 -29.09 42.11 22.97
CA MET A 537 -28.66 40.75 22.65
C MET A 537 -29.25 40.31 21.31
N ASP A 538 -28.42 39.78 20.43
CA ASP A 538 -28.82 39.24 19.14
C ASP A 538 -28.80 37.72 19.12
N GLY A 539 -28.13 37.11 20.08
CA GLY A 539 -28.03 35.64 20.12
C GLY A 539 -27.06 35.10 21.15
N ILE A 540 -26.67 33.89 20.99
CA ILE A 540 -25.64 33.20 21.76
C ILE A 540 -24.60 32.58 20.85
N SER A 541 -23.33 32.71 21.20
CA SER A 541 -22.30 31.82 20.74
C SER A 541 -22.18 30.64 21.72
N TYR A 542 -21.96 29.44 21.21
CA TYR A 542 -21.84 28.25 22.05
C TYR A 542 -20.74 27.33 21.59
N ARG A 543 -20.16 26.62 22.56
CA ARG A 543 -19.18 25.57 22.39
C ARG A 543 -19.74 24.29 23.00
N VAL A 544 -19.83 23.25 22.20
CA VAL A 544 -20.16 21.89 22.63
C VAL A 544 -18.90 21.03 22.55
N VAL A 545 -18.62 20.33 23.65
CA VAL A 545 -17.55 19.32 23.70
C VAL A 545 -18.21 17.97 23.90
N ALA A 546 -18.03 17.08 22.94
CA ALA A 546 -18.50 15.71 23.00
C ALA A 546 -17.34 14.77 23.30
N GLU A 547 -17.51 13.91 24.29
CA GLU A 547 -16.52 12.97 24.80
C GLU A 547 -17.10 11.57 24.88
N VAL A 548 -16.22 10.55 24.82
CA VAL A 548 -16.59 9.14 24.95
C VAL A 548 -16.28 8.65 26.37
N PRO A 549 -17.29 8.46 27.24
CA PRO A 549 -17.09 7.82 28.53
C PRO A 549 -16.71 6.35 28.40
N THR A 550 -16.00 5.84 29.39
CA THR A 550 -15.51 4.43 29.41
C THR A 550 -16.63 3.41 29.25
N GLU A 551 -17.84 3.72 29.72
CA GLU A 551 -19.00 2.82 29.71
C GLU A 551 -19.55 2.53 28.28
N VAL A 552 -19.28 3.44 27.33
CA VAL A 552 -19.77 3.34 25.95
C VAL A 552 -18.64 3.31 24.92
N GLN A 553 -17.39 3.19 25.37
CA GLN A 553 -16.25 3.07 24.44
C GLN A 553 -16.41 1.86 23.51
N GLY A 554 -15.96 1.98 22.27
CA GLY A 554 -16.06 0.92 21.26
C GLY A 554 -17.48 0.71 20.72
N GLN A 555 -18.45 1.56 21.09
CA GLN A 555 -19.76 1.56 20.43
C GLN A 555 -19.68 2.28 19.11
N VAL A 556 -20.24 1.66 18.04
CA VAL A 556 -20.26 2.27 16.71
C VAL A 556 -21.29 3.39 16.63
N LEU A 557 -20.97 4.46 15.95
CA LEU A 557 -21.94 5.48 15.56
C LEU A 557 -22.86 4.93 14.48
N ASN A 558 -24.18 5.11 14.66
CA ASN A 558 -25.20 4.60 13.75
C ASN A 558 -26.20 5.71 13.40
N GLU A 559 -26.65 5.75 12.16
CA GLU A 559 -27.57 6.76 11.62
C GLU A 559 -28.85 6.97 12.44
N LYS A 560 -29.33 5.90 13.15
CA LYS A 560 -30.57 5.90 13.93
C LYS A 560 -30.37 6.38 15.36
N GLN A 561 -29.13 6.54 15.83
CA GLN A 561 -28.85 7.13 17.13
C GLN A 561 -29.27 8.59 17.13
N ALA A 562 -29.82 9.06 18.24
CA ALA A 562 -30.47 10.37 18.26
C ALA A 562 -30.40 11.04 19.63
N LEU A 563 -30.56 12.36 19.59
CA LEU A 563 -30.84 13.22 20.73
C LEU A 563 -32.28 13.72 20.59
N VAL A 564 -33.06 13.59 21.68
CA VAL A 564 -34.41 14.11 21.79
C VAL A 564 -34.46 15.10 22.94
N LEU A 565 -34.99 16.31 22.69
CA LEU A 565 -35.15 17.36 23.69
C LEU A 565 -36.63 17.55 24.00
N ASP A 566 -36.99 17.27 25.24
CA ASP A 566 -38.37 17.28 25.71
C ASP A 566 -38.55 18.25 26.89
N ASN A 567 -39.78 18.51 27.27
CA ASN A 567 -40.16 19.35 28.43
C ASN A 567 -39.45 20.72 28.44
N VAL A 568 -39.33 21.34 27.25
CA VAL A 568 -38.71 22.66 27.15
C VAL A 568 -39.59 23.70 27.87
N ILE A 569 -39.01 24.38 28.85
CA ILE A 569 -39.68 25.42 29.63
C ILE A 569 -38.82 26.67 29.62
N ILE A 570 -39.38 27.78 29.17
CA ILE A 570 -38.74 29.09 29.19
C ILE A 570 -39.31 29.85 30.38
N THR A 571 -38.47 30.27 31.33
CA THR A 571 -38.87 31.06 32.48
C THR A 571 -38.19 32.42 32.40
N VAL A 572 -38.99 33.48 32.46
CA VAL A 572 -38.53 34.86 32.47
C VAL A 572 -38.80 35.43 33.87
N ARG A 573 -37.77 36.02 34.49
CA ARG A 573 -37.87 36.64 35.81
C ARG A 573 -37.67 38.14 35.69
N GLY A 574 -38.53 38.90 36.45
CA GLY A 574 -38.48 40.36 36.50
C GLY A 574 -39.61 41.05 35.74
N GLY A 575 -40.54 40.25 35.19
CA GLY A 575 -41.64 40.75 34.39
C GLY A 575 -41.23 41.15 32.96
N ILE A 576 -42.13 40.98 32.01
CA ILE A 576 -41.98 41.51 30.66
C ILE A 576 -42.64 42.88 30.65
N THR A 577 -41.88 43.93 30.45
CA THR A 577 -42.40 45.26 30.25
C THR A 577 -42.54 45.49 28.73
N VAL A 578 -43.74 45.54 28.25
CA VAL A 578 -44.03 45.82 26.83
C VAL A 578 -44.49 47.27 26.75
N ASP A 579 -43.76 48.10 26.04
CA ASP A 579 -44.20 49.45 25.65
C ASP A 579 -45.10 49.31 24.41
N LEU A 580 -46.36 49.64 24.59
CA LEU A 580 -47.37 49.56 23.55
C LEU A 580 -47.60 50.95 22.89
N ASN A 581 -46.76 51.95 23.09
CA ASN A 581 -46.86 53.27 22.49
C ASN A 581 -46.42 53.34 21.04
#